data_9bf59dda1e961c6843ede364a5091f2e
#
_entry.id   9bf59dda1e961c6843ede364a5091f2e
#
_cell.length_a   1.000
_cell.length_b   1.000
_cell.length_c   1.000
_cell.angle_alpha   90.00
_cell.angle_beta   90.00
_cell.angle_gamma   90.00
#
_symmetry.space_group_name_H-M   'P 1'
#
loop_
_entity.id
_entity.type
_entity.pdbx_description
1 polymer ?
#
loop_
_entity_poly.entity_id
_entity_poly.type
_entity_poly.pdbx_seq_one_letter_code
_entity_poly.pdbx_strand_id
1 'polypeptide(L)'
;MQDWKKELMDFNVDVNGSIERFSGREDRYIKYLKRFGEDTNFEDMKYAVEKGDVQAAFGACHTLKGLTGNLGFDGLTGTVCEVCEILRAGSLEGVKEKIETVNDLSLIHISE
;
A
#
# COMPACT_ATOMS: atom_id res chain seq x y z
N MET A 1 7.14 -12.25 19.72
CA MET A 1 7.11 -13.22 18.62
C MET A 1 5.87 -13.09 17.77
N GLN A 2 4.72 -13.12 18.37
CA GLN A 2 3.47 -13.00 17.63
C GLN A 2 2.95 -11.58 17.61
N ASP A 3 3.79 -10.65 18.03
CA ASP A 3 3.38 -9.25 18.16
C ASP A 3 3.11 -8.59 16.81
N TRP A 4 3.67 -9.14 15.72
CA TRP A 4 3.46 -8.56 14.41
C TRP A 4 2.00 -8.55 14.00
N LYS A 5 1.22 -9.58 14.36
CA LYS A 5 -0.21 -9.60 14.07
C LYS A 5 -0.93 -8.49 14.80
N LYS A 6 -0.61 -8.31 16.07
CA LYS A 6 -1.23 -7.27 16.88
C LYS A 6 -0.89 -5.89 16.34
N GLU A 7 0.37 -5.68 15.97
CA GLU A 7 0.79 -4.40 15.41
C GLU A 7 0.01 -4.07 14.14
N LEU A 8 -0.15 -5.05 13.25
CA LEU A 8 -0.91 -4.84 12.03
C LEU A 8 -2.38 -4.55 12.34
N MET A 9 -2.98 -5.29 13.27
CA MET A 9 -4.37 -5.07 13.64
C MET A 9 -4.57 -3.69 14.26
N ASP A 10 -3.58 -3.19 15.00
CA ASP A 10 -3.65 -1.85 15.58
C ASP A 10 -3.68 -0.77 14.51
N PHE A 11 -3.20 -1.07 13.29
CA PHE A 11 -3.28 -0.18 12.14
C PHE A 11 -4.47 -0.47 11.25
N ASN A 12 -5.47 -1.21 11.75
CA ASN A 12 -6.67 -1.58 11.01
C ASN A 12 -6.39 -2.48 9.81
N VAL A 13 -5.38 -3.33 9.92
CA VAL A 13 -5.07 -4.32 8.89
C VAL A 13 -5.89 -5.58 9.14
N ASP A 14 -6.61 -6.03 8.10
CA ASP A 14 -7.40 -7.25 8.19
C ASP A 14 -6.51 -8.48 8.01
N VAL A 15 -5.81 -8.84 9.08
CA VAL A 15 -4.84 -9.94 9.05
C VAL A 15 -5.53 -11.29 8.82
N ASN A 16 -6.58 -11.57 9.58
CA ASN A 16 -7.25 -12.86 9.52
C ASN A 16 -7.93 -13.10 8.18
N GLY A 17 -8.64 -12.10 7.66
CA GLY A 17 -9.26 -12.21 6.35
C GLY A 17 -8.23 -12.38 5.24
N SER A 18 -7.09 -11.73 5.37
CA SER A 18 -6.01 -11.84 4.39
C SER A 18 -5.40 -13.24 4.41
N ILE A 19 -5.18 -13.80 5.60
CA ILE A 19 -4.65 -15.16 5.70
C ILE A 19 -5.64 -16.15 5.06
N GLU A 20 -6.94 -15.94 5.22
CA GLU A 20 -7.93 -16.78 4.56
C GLU A 20 -7.82 -16.72 3.04
N ARG A 21 -7.56 -15.53 2.48
CA ARG A 21 -7.36 -15.38 1.04
C ARG A 21 -6.14 -16.15 0.56
N PHE A 22 -5.19 -16.43 1.44
CA PHE A 22 -4.03 -17.27 1.14
C PHE A 22 -4.28 -18.72 1.52
N SER A 23 -5.54 -19.13 1.55
CA SER A 23 -5.95 -20.50 1.88
C SER A 23 -5.50 -20.94 3.27
N GLY A 24 -5.52 -20.01 4.22
CA GLY A 24 -5.10 -20.26 5.59
C GLY A 24 -3.58 -20.38 5.75
N ARG A 25 -2.82 -20.08 4.73
CA ARG A 25 -1.36 -20.24 4.75
C ARG A 25 -0.71 -18.97 5.31
N GLU A 26 -0.55 -18.95 6.62
CA GLU A 26 0.09 -17.84 7.32
C GLU A 26 1.51 -17.59 6.81
N ASP A 27 2.24 -18.66 6.49
CA ASP A 27 3.59 -18.56 5.96
C ASP A 27 3.63 -17.79 4.65
N ARG A 28 2.64 -17.97 3.80
CA ARG A 28 2.56 -17.23 2.53
C ARG A 28 2.25 -15.77 2.78
N TYR A 29 1.36 -15.50 3.71
CA TYR A 29 1.03 -14.12 4.07
C TYR A 29 2.26 -13.37 4.55
N ILE A 30 3.05 -13.99 5.43
CA ILE A 30 4.28 -13.41 5.95
C ILE A 30 5.27 -13.15 4.81
N LYS A 31 5.37 -14.08 3.88
CA LYS A 31 6.26 -13.93 2.73
C LYS A 31 5.90 -12.70 1.89
N TYR A 32 4.61 -12.50 1.65
CA TYR A 32 4.15 -11.35 0.88
C TYR A 32 4.29 -10.05 1.65
N LEU A 33 4.12 -10.08 2.98
CA LEU A 33 4.41 -8.90 3.80
C LEU A 33 5.86 -8.47 3.67
N LYS A 34 6.78 -9.43 3.69
CA LYS A 34 8.20 -9.13 3.53
C LYS A 34 8.50 -8.54 2.17
N ARG A 35 7.87 -9.09 1.13
CA ARG A 35 8.01 -8.55 -0.23
C ARG A 35 7.50 -7.12 -0.30
N PHE A 36 6.41 -6.84 0.37
CA PHE A 36 5.87 -5.48 0.39
C PHE A 36 6.86 -4.51 1.03
N GLY A 37 7.55 -4.94 2.09
CA GLY A 37 8.56 -4.11 2.74
C GLY A 37 9.73 -3.79 1.82
N GLU A 38 9.99 -4.63 0.83
CA GLU A 38 11.06 -4.43 -0.15
C GLU A 38 10.56 -3.81 -1.46
N ASP A 39 9.25 -3.60 -1.57
CA ASP A 39 8.64 -3.10 -2.79
C ASP A 39 8.96 -1.64 -3.01
N THR A 40 9.27 -1.29 -4.25
CA THR A 40 9.66 0.08 -4.60
C THR A 40 8.52 0.90 -5.20
N ASN A 41 7.33 0.32 -5.37
CA ASN A 41 6.24 1.03 -6.04
C ASN A 41 5.84 2.33 -5.36
N PHE A 42 5.89 2.39 -4.04
CA PHE A 42 5.57 3.64 -3.35
C PHE A 42 6.57 4.74 -3.69
N GLU A 43 7.86 4.42 -3.64
CA GLU A 43 8.91 5.39 -3.98
C GLU A 43 8.85 5.75 -5.47
N ASP A 44 8.56 4.77 -6.32
CA ASP A 44 8.42 5.02 -7.76
C ASP A 44 7.26 5.96 -8.03
N MET A 45 6.14 5.78 -7.32
CA MET A 45 4.99 6.67 -7.44
C MET A 45 5.35 8.09 -7.02
N LYS A 46 6.03 8.25 -5.88
CA LYS A 46 6.45 9.56 -5.39
C LYS A 46 7.35 10.25 -6.40
N TYR A 47 8.32 9.52 -6.92
CA TYR A 47 9.27 10.06 -7.89
C TYR A 47 8.54 10.53 -9.16
N ALA A 48 7.62 9.69 -9.66
CA ALA A 48 6.87 10.01 -10.86
C ALA A 48 6.00 11.26 -10.66
N VAL A 49 5.37 11.39 -9.49
CA VAL A 49 4.58 12.57 -9.17
C VAL A 49 5.45 13.83 -9.15
N GLU A 50 6.64 13.74 -8.56
CA GLU A 50 7.56 14.86 -8.54
C GLU A 50 8.00 15.29 -9.93
N LYS A 51 8.13 14.32 -10.84
CA LYS A 51 8.50 14.59 -12.23
C LYS A 51 7.33 15.01 -13.10
N GLY A 52 6.11 14.93 -12.57
CA GLY A 52 4.92 15.23 -13.36
C GLY A 52 4.54 14.14 -14.33
N ASP A 53 5.06 12.93 -14.14
CA ASP A 53 4.78 11.78 -15.02
C ASP A 53 3.54 11.04 -14.51
N VAL A 54 2.38 11.48 -14.98
CA VAL A 54 1.10 10.94 -14.53
C VAL A 54 0.96 9.45 -14.86
N GLN A 55 1.40 9.04 -16.05
CA GLN A 55 1.28 7.64 -16.46
C GLN A 55 2.11 6.70 -15.58
N ALA A 56 3.36 7.07 -15.33
CA ALA A 56 4.22 6.26 -14.47
C ALA A 56 3.68 6.22 -13.05
N ALA A 57 3.19 7.35 -12.55
CA ALA A 57 2.61 7.44 -11.22
C ALA A 57 1.37 6.54 -11.12
N PHE A 58 0.53 6.56 -12.14
CA PHE A 58 -0.67 5.73 -12.17
C PHE A 58 -0.32 4.24 -12.16
N GLY A 59 0.66 3.83 -12.95
CA GLY A 59 1.09 2.44 -13.00
C GLY A 59 1.57 1.94 -11.64
N ALA A 60 2.42 2.71 -10.97
CA ALA A 60 2.93 2.35 -9.65
C ALA A 60 1.79 2.32 -8.62
N CYS A 61 0.90 3.29 -8.69
CA CYS A 61 -0.23 3.38 -7.77
C CYS A 61 -1.20 2.20 -7.95
N HIS A 62 -1.45 1.82 -9.20
CA HIS A 62 -2.31 0.69 -9.50
C HIS A 62 -1.75 -0.60 -8.90
N THR A 63 -0.44 -0.80 -9.03
CA THR A 63 0.23 -1.96 -8.44
C THR A 63 0.11 -1.94 -6.91
N LEU A 64 0.33 -0.77 -6.30
CA LEU A 64 0.18 -0.61 -4.85
C LEU A 64 -1.23 -0.96 -4.38
N LYS A 65 -2.24 -0.55 -5.13
CA LYS A 65 -3.63 -0.85 -4.77
C LYS A 65 -3.84 -2.35 -4.65
N GLY A 66 -3.35 -3.11 -5.61
CA GLY A 66 -3.44 -4.57 -5.57
C GLY A 66 -2.68 -5.17 -4.40
N LEU A 67 -1.45 -4.72 -4.18
CA LEU A 67 -0.62 -5.24 -3.10
C LEU A 67 -1.21 -4.97 -1.73
N THR A 68 -1.63 -3.72 -1.48
CA THR A 68 -2.16 -3.36 -0.17
C THR A 68 -3.50 -4.04 0.10
N GLY A 69 -4.33 -4.17 -0.93
CA GLY A 69 -5.61 -4.86 -0.81
C GLY A 69 -5.44 -6.33 -0.45
N ASN A 70 -4.51 -7.01 -1.10
CA ASN A 70 -4.24 -8.42 -0.84
C ASN A 70 -3.71 -8.66 0.58
N LEU A 71 -2.98 -7.69 1.12
CA LEU A 71 -2.42 -7.81 2.46
C LEU A 71 -3.35 -7.31 3.55
N GLY A 72 -4.52 -6.79 3.18
CA GLY A 72 -5.50 -6.33 4.15
C GLY A 72 -5.25 -4.94 4.71
N PHE A 73 -4.43 -4.13 4.07
CA PHE A 73 -4.14 -2.78 4.50
C PHE A 73 -5.26 -1.84 4.04
N ASP A 74 -6.45 -2.02 4.62
CA ASP A 74 -7.67 -1.38 4.11
C ASP A 74 -7.61 0.15 4.10
N GLY A 75 -7.08 0.75 5.16
CA GLY A 75 -6.94 2.21 5.21
C GLY A 75 -5.97 2.72 4.17
N LEU A 76 -4.85 2.04 4.00
CA LEU A 76 -3.85 2.40 3.01
C LEU A 76 -4.39 2.22 1.61
N THR A 77 -5.09 1.11 1.37
CA THR A 77 -5.72 0.84 0.08
C THR A 77 -6.71 1.94 -0.30
N GLY A 78 -7.50 2.40 0.67
CA GLY A 78 -8.45 3.48 0.42
C GLY A 78 -7.79 4.74 -0.08
N THR A 79 -6.71 5.15 0.58
CA THR A 79 -5.98 6.36 0.17
C THR A 79 -5.31 6.15 -1.19
N VAL A 80 -4.72 4.98 -1.41
CA VAL A 80 -4.10 4.64 -2.70
C VAL A 80 -5.15 4.66 -3.82
N CYS A 81 -6.36 4.17 -3.55
CA CYS A 81 -7.45 4.22 -4.53
C CYS A 81 -7.81 5.66 -4.90
N GLU A 82 -7.85 6.56 -3.91
CA GLU A 82 -8.13 7.97 -4.18
C GLU A 82 -7.07 8.58 -5.09
N VAL A 83 -5.79 8.27 -4.82
CA VAL A 83 -4.70 8.74 -5.66
C VAL A 83 -4.83 8.19 -7.07
N CYS A 84 -5.16 6.90 -7.20
CA CYS A 84 -5.36 6.28 -8.51
C CYS A 84 -6.43 6.99 -9.31
N GLU A 85 -7.55 7.36 -8.69
CA GLU A 85 -8.64 8.04 -9.39
C GLU A 85 -8.20 9.41 -9.90
N ILE A 86 -7.45 10.16 -9.10
CA ILE A 86 -6.94 11.46 -9.51
C ILE A 86 -6.00 11.30 -10.71
N LEU A 87 -5.08 10.34 -10.62
CA LEU A 87 -4.12 10.09 -11.69
C LEU A 87 -4.79 9.59 -12.95
N ARG A 88 -5.82 8.75 -12.80
CA ARG A 88 -6.58 8.25 -13.96
C ARG A 88 -7.19 9.40 -14.75
N ALA A 89 -7.63 10.44 -14.06
CA ALA A 89 -8.19 11.63 -14.70
C ALA A 89 -7.10 12.52 -15.32
N GLY A 90 -5.84 12.14 -15.20
CA GLY A 90 -4.74 12.90 -15.76
C GLY A 90 -4.31 14.07 -14.90
N SER A 91 -4.72 14.10 -13.64
CA SER A 91 -4.46 15.21 -12.73
C SER A 91 -3.41 14.83 -11.69
N LEU A 92 -2.75 15.84 -11.14
CA LEU A 92 -1.85 15.70 -10.00
C LEU A 92 -2.35 16.49 -8.80
N GLU A 93 -3.53 17.10 -8.93
CA GLU A 93 -4.08 17.97 -7.89
C GLU A 93 -4.40 17.18 -6.61
N GLY A 94 -3.79 17.61 -5.50
CA GLY A 94 -4.02 16.97 -4.21
C GLY A 94 -3.28 15.66 -4.00
N VAL A 95 -2.57 15.16 -5.02
CA VAL A 95 -1.88 13.88 -4.92
C VAL A 95 -0.76 13.93 -3.89
N LYS A 96 0.02 15.00 -3.85
CA LYS A 96 1.14 15.10 -2.90
C LYS A 96 0.68 15.02 -1.46
N GLU A 97 -0.43 15.68 -1.14
CA GLU A 97 -0.99 15.65 0.22
C GLU A 97 -1.46 14.25 0.60
N LYS A 98 -2.07 13.54 -0.35
CA LYS A 98 -2.52 12.17 -0.10
C LYS A 98 -1.33 11.22 0.05
N ILE A 99 -0.27 11.44 -0.70
CA ILE A 99 0.96 10.65 -0.55
C ILE A 99 1.55 10.85 0.84
N GLU A 100 1.53 12.08 1.36
CA GLU A 100 1.99 12.33 2.72
C GLU A 100 1.14 11.59 3.74
N THR A 101 -0.17 11.53 3.52
CA THR A 101 -1.07 10.77 4.38
C THR A 101 -0.70 9.28 4.38
N VAL A 102 -0.40 8.72 3.21
CA VAL A 102 0.04 7.33 3.09
C VAL A 102 1.33 7.12 3.89
N ASN A 103 2.26 8.04 3.77
CA ASN A 103 3.52 7.96 4.49
C ASN A 103 3.30 8.03 6.01
N ASP A 104 2.39 8.89 6.45
CA ASP A 104 2.08 9.08 7.86
C ASP A 104 1.41 7.84 8.47
N LEU A 105 0.69 7.05 7.68
CA LEU A 105 0.09 5.81 8.15
C LEU A 105 1.14 4.79 8.56
N SER A 106 2.38 4.99 8.11
CA SER A 106 3.55 4.21 8.53
C SER A 106 3.49 2.71 8.26
N LEU A 107 2.45 2.21 7.59
CA LEU A 107 2.33 0.79 7.29
C LEU A 107 3.43 0.31 6.35
N ILE A 108 3.98 1.23 5.55
CA ILE A 108 5.05 0.93 4.61
C ILE A 108 6.35 0.59 5.35
N HIS A 109 6.49 1.08 6.57
CA HIS A 109 7.70 0.88 7.36
C HIS A 109 7.57 -0.22 8.42
N ILE A 110 6.44 -0.88 8.48
CA ILE A 110 6.16 -1.83 9.57
C ILE A 110 7.04 -3.07 9.51
N SER A 111 7.60 -3.39 8.35
CA SER A 111 8.46 -4.56 8.17
C SER A 111 9.94 -4.26 8.38
N GLU A 112 10.28 -3.03 8.69
CA GLU A 112 11.67 -2.65 8.93
C GLU A 112 12.21 -3.14 10.30
#